data_c92084fc008a8003818130007d57f6bd
#
_entry.id   c92084fc008a8003818130007d57f6bd
#
_cell.length_a   1.000
_cell.length_b   1.000
_cell.length_c   1.000
_cell.angle_alpha   90.00
_cell.angle_beta   90.00
_cell.angle_gamma   90.00
#
_symmetry.space_group_name_H-M   'P 1'
#
loop_
_entity.id
_entity.type
_entity.pdbx_description
1 polymer ?
#
loop_
_entity_poly.entity_id
_entity_poly.type
_entity_poly.pdbx_seq_one_letter_code
_entity_poly.pdbx_strand_id
1 'polypeptide(L)'
;MASEKIIKQKEAEIKELAEQFKSDKLILLVDYRGINVEQVTKLRSDLRNSNASYKVIKNNIIKRALNLNGENGLDALLEGPTAVVTSKEDYLEASKIIYKFSKDNDFYKIKGGIIDGKVMTAEEIITLAKLPSRQELLAKLAGALLGNITKLAVALDQVKTQKEWMRKIKSSKIRKCK
;
A
#
# COMPACT_ATOMS: atom_id res chain seq x y z
N MET A 1 25.32 29.85 20.60
CA MET A 1 25.98 28.78 19.81
C MET A 1 25.49 27.45 20.27
N ALA A 2 25.17 26.50 19.37
CA ALA A 2 24.75 25.16 19.77
C ALA A 2 25.94 24.42 20.40
N SER A 3 25.73 23.81 21.58
CA SER A 3 26.79 23.04 22.27
C SER A 3 27.27 21.91 21.34
N GLU A 4 28.57 21.69 21.25
CA GLU A 4 29.17 20.61 20.45
C GLU A 4 28.58 19.23 20.76
N LYS A 5 28.17 19.00 22.02
CA LYS A 5 27.50 17.79 22.46
C LYS A 5 26.16 17.56 21.72
N ILE A 6 25.35 18.63 21.54
CA ILE A 6 24.07 18.56 20.85
C ILE A 6 24.26 18.30 19.35
N ILE A 7 25.31 18.84 18.75
CA ILE A 7 25.63 18.62 17.33
C ILE A 7 26.02 17.16 17.13
N LYS A 8 26.88 16.59 17.96
CA LYS A 8 27.29 15.18 17.90
C LYS A 8 26.12 14.22 18.09
N GLN A 9 25.18 14.53 19.01
CA GLN A 9 23.97 13.72 19.17
C GLN A 9 23.10 13.72 17.92
N LYS A 10 22.86 14.86 17.28
CA LYS A 10 22.11 14.95 16.03
C LYS A 10 22.80 14.25 14.86
N GLU A 11 24.11 14.29 14.80
CA GLU A 11 24.87 13.56 13.79
C GLU A 11 24.78 12.04 13.98
N ALA A 12 24.76 11.55 15.23
CA ALA A 12 24.52 10.15 15.54
C ALA A 12 23.09 9.72 15.10
N GLU A 13 22.07 10.52 15.47
CA GLU A 13 20.68 10.29 15.04
C GLU A 13 20.55 10.23 13.51
N ILE A 14 21.23 11.12 12.78
CA ILE A 14 21.20 11.14 11.31
C ILE A 14 21.82 9.86 10.74
N LYS A 15 22.93 9.38 11.30
CA LYS A 15 23.58 8.15 10.85
C LYS A 15 22.71 6.92 11.10
N GLU A 16 22.12 6.80 12.29
CA GLU A 16 21.20 5.73 12.62
C GLU A 16 19.97 5.71 11.68
N LEU A 17 19.40 6.89 11.39
CA LEU A 17 18.29 7.00 10.44
C LEU A 17 18.70 6.67 9.01
N ALA A 18 19.89 7.08 8.58
CA ALA A 18 20.39 6.75 7.25
C ALA A 18 20.59 5.22 7.09
N GLU A 19 21.08 4.53 8.12
CA GLU A 19 21.18 3.08 8.13
C GLU A 19 19.81 2.39 8.11
N GLN A 20 18.84 2.91 8.87
CA GLN A 20 17.46 2.41 8.85
C GLN A 20 16.85 2.58 7.45
N PHE A 21 16.97 3.74 6.83
CA PHE A 21 16.45 4.01 5.49
C PHE A 21 17.09 3.15 4.40
N LYS A 22 18.34 2.71 4.56
CA LYS A 22 18.97 1.75 3.66
C LYS A 22 18.40 0.36 3.78
N SER A 23 18.01 -0.04 4.98
CA SER A 23 17.43 -1.38 5.23
C SER A 23 15.94 -1.45 4.94
N ASP A 24 15.25 -0.30 4.93
CA ASP A 24 13.81 -0.22 4.78
C ASP A 24 13.43 -0.13 3.29
N LYS A 25 12.50 -0.97 2.86
CA LYS A 25 11.99 -0.96 1.47
C LYS A 25 10.95 0.13 1.22
N LEU A 26 10.33 0.60 2.28
CA LEU A 26 9.30 1.63 2.23
C LEU A 26 9.66 2.79 3.13
N ILE A 27 9.66 3.99 2.58
CA ILE A 27 9.76 5.25 3.31
C ILE A 27 8.64 6.15 2.81
N LEU A 28 7.60 6.35 3.63
CA LEU A 28 6.49 7.24 3.28
C LEU A 28 6.53 8.51 4.13
N LEU A 29 6.30 9.63 3.47
CA LEU A 29 6.16 10.94 4.09
C LEU A 29 4.68 11.33 4.14
N VAL A 30 4.20 11.61 5.34
CA VAL A 30 2.79 11.94 5.59
C VAL A 30 2.67 13.20 6.43
N ASP A 31 1.62 13.96 6.19
CA ASP A 31 1.24 15.10 7.02
C ASP A 31 0.34 14.62 8.17
N TYR A 32 0.69 14.96 9.41
CA TYR A 32 -0.03 14.50 10.60
C TYR A 32 -0.86 15.59 11.27
N ARG A 33 -1.07 16.72 10.63
CA ARG A 33 -1.88 17.81 11.20
C ARG A 33 -3.33 17.40 11.39
N GLY A 34 -3.97 17.92 12.44
CA GLY A 34 -5.40 17.77 12.67
C GLY A 34 -5.86 16.39 13.16
N ILE A 35 -4.94 15.54 13.63
CA ILE A 35 -5.26 14.20 14.11
C ILE A 35 -5.30 14.16 15.64
N ASN A 36 -6.28 13.46 16.21
CA ASN A 36 -6.38 13.22 17.63
C ASN A 36 -5.36 12.17 18.11
N VAL A 37 -4.93 12.28 19.38
CA VAL A 37 -3.97 11.37 19.98
C VAL A 37 -4.44 9.91 19.96
N GLU A 38 -5.74 9.68 20.16
CA GLU A 38 -6.35 8.35 20.09
C GLU A 38 -6.20 7.71 18.70
N GLN A 39 -6.44 8.50 17.66
CA GLN A 39 -6.32 8.05 16.26
C GLN A 39 -4.88 7.70 15.93
N VAL A 40 -3.92 8.54 16.32
CA VAL A 40 -2.49 8.28 16.12
C VAL A 40 -2.05 7.02 16.87
N THR A 41 -2.59 6.78 18.07
CA THR A 41 -2.25 5.60 18.86
C THR A 41 -2.77 4.32 18.20
N LYS A 42 -4.00 4.34 17.66
CA LYS A 42 -4.55 3.23 16.86
C LYS A 42 -3.71 2.98 15.60
N LEU A 43 -3.40 4.05 14.84
CA LEU A 43 -2.56 3.96 13.65
C LEU A 43 -1.18 3.34 13.96
N ARG A 44 -0.54 3.76 15.05
CA ARG A 44 0.73 3.17 15.49
C ARG A 44 0.62 1.69 15.85
N SER A 45 -0.48 1.29 16.48
CA SER A 45 -0.74 -0.11 16.80
C SER A 45 -0.89 -0.95 15.54
N ASP A 46 -1.69 -0.48 14.59
CA ASP A 46 -1.93 -1.16 13.32
C ASP A 46 -0.66 -1.28 12.48
N LEU A 47 0.14 -0.21 12.43
CA LEU A 47 1.43 -0.23 11.73
C LEU A 47 2.45 -1.17 12.39
N ARG A 48 2.49 -1.25 13.73
CA ARG A 48 3.36 -2.20 14.44
C ARG A 48 2.98 -3.64 14.14
N ASN A 49 1.69 -3.95 14.04
CA ASN A 49 1.19 -5.29 13.66
C ASN A 49 1.64 -5.70 12.26
N SER A 50 1.87 -4.72 11.38
CA SER A 50 2.38 -4.90 10.01
C SER A 50 3.91 -4.72 9.89
N ASN A 51 4.66 -4.82 10.99
CA ASN A 51 6.11 -4.61 11.03
C ASN A 51 6.57 -3.26 10.44
N ALA A 52 5.70 -2.24 10.51
CA ALA A 52 6.00 -0.89 10.10
C ALA A 52 6.23 0.03 11.30
N SER A 53 7.10 1.01 11.14
CA SER A 53 7.44 2.00 12.17
C SER A 53 6.90 3.37 11.78
N TYR A 54 6.27 4.08 12.73
CA TYR A 54 5.79 5.45 12.56
C TYR A 54 6.55 6.40 13.47
N LYS A 55 7.34 7.30 12.90
CA LYS A 55 8.15 8.28 13.65
C LYS A 55 7.90 9.69 13.14
N VAL A 56 7.76 10.64 14.07
CA VAL A 56 7.74 12.08 13.74
C VAL A 56 9.14 12.61 13.89
N ILE A 57 9.74 13.05 12.80
CA ILE A 57 11.13 13.48 12.73
C ILE A 57 11.19 14.87 12.10
N LYS A 58 12.18 15.66 12.50
CA LYS A 58 12.37 16.99 11.97
C LYS A 58 12.84 16.93 10.50
N ASN A 59 12.21 17.73 9.62
CA ASN A 59 12.48 17.70 8.17
C ASN A 59 13.96 17.83 7.81
N ASN A 60 14.69 18.69 8.51
CA ASN A 60 16.13 18.87 8.27
C ASN A 60 16.96 17.60 8.56
N ILE A 61 16.50 16.75 9.50
CA ILE A 61 17.17 15.49 9.82
C ILE A 61 16.87 14.48 8.72
N ILE A 62 15.60 14.39 8.30
CA ILE A 62 15.16 13.53 7.20
C ILE A 62 15.92 13.88 5.92
N LYS A 63 15.98 15.18 5.56
CA LYS A 63 16.70 15.66 4.39
C LYS A 63 18.16 15.24 4.40
N ARG A 64 18.86 15.43 5.52
CA ARG A 64 20.28 15.03 5.65
C ARG A 64 20.47 13.51 5.57
N ALA A 65 19.58 12.73 6.17
CA ALA A 65 19.62 11.26 6.11
C ALA A 65 19.40 10.74 4.69
N LEU A 66 18.45 11.31 3.93
CA LEU A 66 18.19 10.96 2.53
C LEU A 66 19.35 11.36 1.61
N ASN A 67 19.91 12.54 1.81
CA ASN A 67 21.09 13.00 1.04
C ASN A 67 22.31 12.09 1.25
N LEU A 68 22.52 11.54 2.45
CA LEU A 68 23.59 10.56 2.72
C LEU A 68 23.36 9.25 1.94
N ASN A 69 22.11 8.91 1.63
CA ASN A 69 21.78 7.74 0.84
C ASN A 69 21.70 8.01 -0.68
N GLY A 70 21.88 9.28 -1.10
CA GLY A 70 21.86 9.68 -2.51
C GLY A 70 20.46 9.93 -3.09
N GLU A 71 19.41 9.97 -2.26
CA GLU A 71 18.03 10.12 -2.66
C GLU A 71 17.56 11.58 -2.51
N ASN A 72 17.81 12.40 -3.51
CA ASN A 72 17.53 13.85 -3.47
C ASN A 72 16.12 14.25 -3.99
N GLY A 73 15.31 13.29 -4.43
CA GLY A 73 14.00 13.57 -5.08
C GLY A 73 12.87 14.02 -4.16
N LEU A 74 13.03 13.93 -2.83
CA LEU A 74 11.97 14.23 -1.87
C LEU A 74 12.06 15.62 -1.23
N ASP A 75 13.05 16.42 -1.59
CA ASP A 75 13.30 17.73 -0.98
C ASP A 75 12.10 18.68 -1.08
N ALA A 76 11.41 18.66 -2.21
CA ALA A 76 10.20 19.46 -2.43
C ALA A 76 8.99 19.01 -1.58
N LEU A 77 8.98 17.77 -1.11
CA LEU A 77 7.88 17.21 -0.32
C LEU A 77 8.09 17.40 1.19
N LEU A 78 9.27 17.82 1.62
CA LEU A 78 9.63 18.02 3.03
C LEU A 78 9.20 19.39 3.57
N GLU A 79 8.14 19.98 3.03
CA GLU A 79 7.55 21.22 3.54
C GLU A 79 6.48 20.95 4.60
N GLY A 80 6.48 21.75 5.68
CA GLY A 80 5.52 21.63 6.78
C GLY A 80 5.76 20.42 7.71
N PRO A 81 4.81 20.09 8.60
CA PRO A 81 4.94 18.95 9.52
C PRO A 81 4.94 17.64 8.75
N THR A 82 5.88 16.78 9.10
CA THR A 82 6.08 15.52 8.39
C THR A 82 6.32 14.39 9.38
N ALA A 83 5.58 13.30 9.23
CA ALA A 83 5.87 12.04 9.87
C ALA A 83 6.41 11.05 8.82
N VAL A 84 7.28 10.17 9.25
CA VAL A 84 7.91 9.14 8.41
C VAL A 84 7.36 7.79 8.82
N VAL A 85 6.89 7.04 7.84
CA VAL A 85 6.51 5.64 8.01
C VAL A 85 7.50 4.79 7.26
N THR A 86 8.11 3.84 7.95
CA THR A 86 9.09 2.94 7.37
C THR A 86 8.66 1.48 7.54
N SER A 87 8.92 0.65 6.54
CA SER A 87 8.67 -0.79 6.61
C SER A 87 9.81 -1.57 5.93
N LYS A 88 10.20 -2.68 6.55
CA LYS A 88 11.28 -3.55 6.05
C LYS A 88 10.80 -4.60 5.07
N GLU A 89 9.63 -5.17 5.29
CA GLU A 89 9.14 -6.36 4.57
C GLU A 89 7.97 -6.03 3.63
N ASP A 90 6.85 -5.60 4.17
CA ASP A 90 5.60 -5.45 3.43
C ASP A 90 5.19 -3.98 3.23
N TYR A 91 5.65 -3.41 2.12
CA TYR A 91 5.26 -2.04 1.74
C TYR A 91 3.76 -1.91 1.38
N LEU A 92 3.11 -3.01 0.92
CA LEU A 92 1.69 -2.99 0.53
C LEU A 92 0.76 -2.87 1.73
N GLU A 93 1.01 -3.63 2.81
CA GLU A 93 0.16 -3.58 4.00
C GLU A 93 0.26 -2.23 4.71
N ALA A 94 1.47 -1.73 4.91
CA ALA A 94 1.69 -0.41 5.50
C ALA A 94 1.01 0.70 4.67
N SER A 95 1.14 0.66 3.34
CA SER A 95 0.49 1.64 2.44
C SER A 95 -1.03 1.55 2.50
N LYS A 96 -1.62 0.36 2.63
CA LYS A 96 -3.07 0.17 2.79
C LYS A 96 -3.61 0.77 4.09
N ILE A 97 -2.91 0.53 5.20
CA ILE A 97 -3.29 1.08 6.51
C ILE A 97 -3.29 2.61 6.44
N ILE A 98 -2.23 3.19 5.88
CA ILE A 98 -2.10 4.64 5.72
C ILE A 98 -3.20 5.19 4.80
N TYR A 99 -3.50 4.52 3.70
CA TYR A 99 -4.56 4.94 2.77
C TYR A 99 -5.96 4.87 3.41
N LYS A 100 -6.27 3.79 4.15
CA LYS A 100 -7.53 3.68 4.91
C LYS A 100 -7.65 4.84 5.90
N PHE A 101 -6.59 5.09 6.65
CA PHE A 101 -6.55 6.18 7.62
C PHE A 101 -6.69 7.56 6.96
N SER A 102 -6.06 7.77 5.80
CA SER A 102 -6.20 9.00 5.01
C SER A 102 -7.63 9.20 4.46
N LYS A 103 -8.36 8.10 4.21
CA LYS A 103 -9.75 8.18 3.77
C LYS A 103 -10.71 8.51 4.92
N ASP A 104 -10.39 8.04 6.13
CA ASP A 104 -11.19 8.29 7.34
C ASP A 104 -10.93 9.68 7.92
N ASN A 105 -9.80 10.31 7.56
CA ASN A 105 -9.36 11.61 8.09
C ASN A 105 -8.89 12.52 6.94
N ASP A 106 -9.69 13.50 6.56
CA ASP A 106 -9.41 14.45 5.47
C ASP A 106 -8.14 15.29 5.66
N PHE A 107 -7.72 15.47 6.90
CA PHE A 107 -6.51 16.24 7.25
C PHE A 107 -5.21 15.45 7.02
N TYR A 108 -5.29 14.12 7.02
CA TYR A 108 -4.13 13.26 6.86
C TYR A 108 -3.79 13.07 5.38
N LYS A 109 -2.74 13.72 4.92
CA LYS A 109 -2.35 13.68 3.50
C LYS A 109 -1.03 12.93 3.32
N ILE A 110 -1.01 12.05 2.34
CA ILE A 110 0.22 11.42 1.85
C ILE A 110 0.94 12.44 0.97
N LYS A 111 2.19 12.75 1.28
CA LYS A 111 3.00 13.68 0.49
C LYS A 111 3.74 12.97 -0.64
N GLY A 112 4.25 11.81 -0.37
CA GLY A 112 5.05 11.00 -1.28
C GLY A 112 5.91 10.02 -0.50
N GLY A 113 6.80 9.32 -1.20
CA GLY A 113 7.71 8.38 -0.54
C GLY A 113 8.67 7.70 -1.48
N ILE A 114 9.44 6.78 -0.92
CA ILE A 114 10.37 5.93 -1.64
C ILE A 114 9.93 4.49 -1.44
N ILE A 115 9.83 3.75 -2.52
CA ILE A 115 9.52 2.32 -2.51
C ILE A 115 10.57 1.61 -3.36
N ASP A 116 11.29 0.67 -2.77
CA ASP A 116 12.38 -0.07 -3.43
C ASP A 116 13.41 0.86 -4.15
N GLY A 117 13.76 1.99 -3.51
CA GLY A 117 14.71 2.97 -4.06
C GLY A 117 14.15 3.87 -5.18
N LYS A 118 12.84 3.82 -5.45
CA LYS A 118 12.18 4.70 -6.42
C LYS A 118 11.34 5.74 -5.71
N VAL A 119 11.55 7.00 -6.07
CA VAL A 119 10.71 8.10 -5.59
C VAL A 119 9.34 8.01 -6.27
N MET A 120 8.29 7.97 -5.45
CA MET A 120 6.90 7.91 -5.91
C MET A 120 6.10 9.11 -5.42
N THR A 121 5.21 9.57 -6.28
CA THR A 121 4.25 10.64 -5.96
C THR A 121 3.11 10.12 -5.08
N ALA A 122 2.35 11.03 -4.47
CA ALA A 122 1.19 10.67 -3.64
C ALA A 122 0.15 9.85 -4.43
N GLU A 123 -0.08 10.16 -5.71
CA GLU A 123 -1.05 9.48 -6.56
C GLU A 123 -0.65 8.03 -6.86
N GLU A 124 0.63 7.80 -7.11
CA GLU A 124 1.17 6.45 -7.34
C GLU A 124 1.06 5.59 -6.09
N ILE A 125 1.37 6.16 -4.92
CA ILE A 125 1.23 5.47 -3.62
C ILE A 125 -0.23 5.12 -3.35
N ILE A 126 -1.18 6.01 -3.64
CA ILE A 126 -2.61 5.74 -3.52
C ILE A 126 -3.03 4.61 -4.46
N THR A 127 -2.50 4.58 -5.67
CA THR A 127 -2.78 3.49 -6.63
C THR A 127 -2.25 2.16 -6.12
N LEU A 128 -1.04 2.13 -5.56
CA LEU A 128 -0.47 0.95 -4.91
C LEU A 128 -1.28 0.48 -3.70
N ALA A 129 -1.74 1.42 -2.86
CA ALA A 129 -2.55 1.11 -1.69
C ALA A 129 -3.94 0.52 -2.04
N LYS A 130 -4.46 0.78 -3.23
CA LYS A 130 -5.71 0.17 -3.74
C LYS A 130 -5.51 -1.28 -4.21
N LEU A 131 -4.27 -1.73 -4.42
CA LEU A 131 -4.02 -3.10 -4.85
C LEU A 131 -4.35 -4.10 -3.72
N PRO A 132 -4.86 -5.28 -4.05
CA PRO A 132 -5.08 -6.34 -3.07
C PRO A 132 -3.76 -6.87 -2.49
N SER A 133 -3.84 -7.74 -1.49
CA SER A 133 -2.65 -8.36 -0.89
C SER A 133 -1.85 -9.17 -1.91
N ARG A 134 -0.56 -9.42 -1.63
CA ARG A 134 0.31 -10.23 -2.51
C ARG A 134 -0.30 -11.59 -2.81
N GLN A 135 -0.90 -12.23 -1.80
CA GLN A 135 -1.55 -13.53 -1.96
C GLN A 135 -2.79 -13.45 -2.85
N GLU A 136 -3.61 -12.41 -2.69
CA GLU A 136 -4.77 -12.18 -3.56
C GLU A 136 -4.38 -11.82 -5.00
N LEU A 137 -3.27 -11.11 -5.21
CA LEU A 137 -2.73 -10.84 -6.54
C LEU A 137 -2.29 -12.13 -7.24
N LEU A 138 -1.59 -13.02 -6.52
CA LEU A 138 -1.22 -14.33 -7.03
C LEU A 138 -2.44 -15.20 -7.34
N ALA A 139 -3.45 -15.19 -6.45
CA ALA A 139 -4.71 -15.89 -6.68
C ALA A 139 -5.45 -15.35 -7.92
N LYS A 140 -5.52 -14.03 -8.09
CA LYS A 140 -6.09 -13.40 -9.28
C LYS A 140 -5.33 -13.76 -10.56
N LEU A 141 -4.01 -13.79 -10.51
CA LEU A 141 -3.18 -14.21 -11.64
C LEU A 141 -3.45 -15.67 -12.02
N ALA A 142 -3.44 -16.58 -11.04
CA ALA A 142 -3.77 -17.99 -11.27
C ALA A 142 -5.20 -18.15 -11.82
N GLY A 143 -6.17 -17.44 -11.24
CA GLY A 143 -7.56 -17.43 -11.73
C GLY A 143 -7.70 -16.89 -13.16
N ALA A 144 -6.93 -15.86 -13.53
CA ALA A 144 -6.93 -15.33 -14.89
C ALA A 144 -6.37 -16.34 -15.91
N LEU A 145 -5.31 -17.07 -15.57
CA LEU A 145 -4.74 -18.13 -16.40
C LEU A 145 -5.72 -19.30 -16.59
N LEU A 146 -6.39 -19.73 -15.53
CA LEU A 146 -7.39 -20.79 -15.56
C LEU A 146 -8.73 -20.32 -16.17
N GLY A 147 -9.01 -19.04 -16.16
CA GLY A 147 -10.28 -18.44 -16.55
C GLY A 147 -10.73 -18.77 -17.97
N ASN A 148 -9.78 -18.90 -18.90
CA ASN A 148 -10.09 -19.26 -20.29
C ASN A 148 -10.59 -20.71 -20.40
N ILE A 149 -10.02 -21.63 -19.63
CA ILE A 149 -10.41 -23.03 -19.60
C ILE A 149 -11.77 -23.19 -18.91
N THR A 150 -11.96 -22.52 -17.77
CA THR A 150 -13.23 -22.55 -17.03
C THR A 150 -14.37 -21.93 -17.84
N LYS A 151 -14.15 -20.83 -18.56
CA LYS A 151 -15.16 -20.22 -19.44
C LYS A 151 -15.57 -21.17 -20.57
N LEU A 152 -14.63 -21.91 -21.15
CA LEU A 152 -14.91 -22.91 -22.17
C LEU A 152 -15.76 -24.06 -21.61
N ALA A 153 -15.40 -24.58 -20.41
CA ALA A 153 -16.15 -25.64 -19.75
C ALA A 153 -17.58 -25.18 -19.45
N VAL A 154 -17.76 -23.99 -18.90
CA VAL A 154 -19.10 -23.42 -18.62
C VAL A 154 -19.91 -23.24 -19.91
N ALA A 155 -19.30 -22.78 -21.00
CA ALA A 155 -19.98 -22.63 -22.29
C ALA A 155 -20.47 -24.00 -22.82
N LEU A 156 -19.66 -25.05 -22.71
CA LEU A 156 -20.05 -26.41 -23.10
C LEU A 156 -21.21 -26.96 -22.25
N ASP A 157 -21.16 -26.73 -20.94
CA ASP A 157 -22.27 -27.13 -20.05
C ASP A 157 -23.57 -26.36 -20.35
N GLN A 158 -23.48 -25.06 -20.66
CA GLN A 158 -24.64 -24.28 -21.07
C GLN A 158 -25.24 -24.80 -22.38
N VAL A 159 -24.43 -25.14 -23.37
CA VAL A 159 -24.91 -25.76 -24.62
C VAL A 159 -25.60 -27.12 -24.37
N LYS A 160 -25.05 -27.93 -23.45
CA LYS A 160 -25.62 -29.19 -23.06
C LYS A 160 -27.01 -29.00 -22.40
N THR A 161 -27.09 -28.11 -21.43
CA THR A 161 -28.35 -27.81 -20.74
C THR A 161 -29.44 -27.26 -21.70
N GLN A 162 -29.06 -26.38 -22.62
CA GLN A 162 -29.98 -25.87 -23.64
C GLN A 162 -30.49 -26.99 -24.56
N LYS A 163 -29.61 -27.91 -25.01
CA LYS A 163 -30.03 -29.07 -25.83
C LYS A 163 -30.98 -30.02 -25.09
N GLU A 164 -30.70 -30.28 -23.81
CA GLU A 164 -31.58 -31.09 -22.97
C GLU A 164 -32.95 -30.44 -22.75
N TRP A 165 -32.99 -29.14 -22.50
CA TRP A 165 -34.21 -28.37 -22.37
C TRP A 165 -35.06 -28.38 -23.66
N MET A 166 -34.42 -28.18 -24.82
CA MET A 166 -35.07 -28.29 -26.13
C MET A 166 -35.62 -29.68 -26.40
N ARG A 167 -34.92 -30.76 -26.01
CA ARG A 167 -35.41 -32.13 -26.10
C ARG A 167 -36.66 -32.36 -25.22
N LYS A 168 -36.67 -31.85 -23.97
CA LYS A 168 -37.79 -31.93 -23.05
C LYS A 168 -39.03 -31.22 -23.61
N ILE A 169 -38.88 -30.04 -24.22
CA ILE A 169 -39.96 -29.29 -24.84
C ILE A 169 -40.52 -30.07 -26.04
N LYS A 170 -39.67 -30.59 -26.91
CA LYS A 170 -40.14 -31.41 -28.06
C LYS A 170 -40.90 -32.64 -27.59
N SER A 171 -40.45 -33.35 -26.57
CA SER A 171 -41.12 -34.53 -26.02
C SER A 171 -42.44 -34.19 -25.31
N SER A 172 -42.56 -33.00 -24.71
CA SER A 172 -43.81 -32.55 -24.07
C SER A 172 -44.87 -32.11 -25.11
N LYS A 173 -44.45 -31.50 -26.23
CA LYS A 173 -45.35 -31.15 -27.33
C LYS A 173 -45.94 -32.38 -28.02
N ILE A 174 -45.14 -33.43 -28.22
CA ILE A 174 -45.59 -34.69 -28.85
C ILE A 174 -46.63 -35.40 -27.95
N ARG A 175 -46.53 -35.28 -26.62
CA ARG A 175 -47.50 -35.86 -25.69
C ARG A 175 -48.83 -35.09 -25.59
N LYS A 176 -48.90 -33.84 -26.00
CA LYS A 176 -50.15 -33.03 -25.99
C LYS A 176 -50.93 -33.11 -27.31
N CYS A 177 -50.38 -33.75 -28.34
CA CYS A 177 -51.05 -33.96 -29.65
C CYS A 177 -51.52 -35.41 -29.84
N LYS A 178 -51.54 -36.22 -28.80
CA LYS A 178 -52.22 -37.50 -28.71
C LYS A 178 -53.35 -37.40 -27.70
#